data_6ca37ac5ba9ced89ef02ccdc738d51d5
#
_entry.id   6ca37ac5ba9ced89ef02ccdc738d51d5
#
_cell.length_a   1.000
_cell.length_b   1.000
_cell.length_c   1.000
_cell.angle_alpha   90.00
_cell.angle_beta   90.00
_cell.angle_gamma   90.00
#
_symmetry.space_group_name_H-M   'P 1'
#
loop_
_entity.id
_entity.type
_entity.pdbx_description
1 polymer ?
#
loop_
_entity_poly.entity_id
_entity_poly.type
_entity_poly.pdbx_seq_one_letter_code
_entity_poly.pdbx_strand_id
1 'polypeptide(L)'
;MYKFKPILKTLIWGTESWVLSGVPGSESVVSEGPDKGRTLTDVYGPDFPLLIKFIDARRDLSIQVHPGEELAQKRHSCHGKTEMWYVIRAEKDARLISGFSRRIDPEQYEELVRRDEIVSVLASHSVNEGDVFFLPSGRVHAIGAGCCLAEIQQSSDITYRIYDYNRPGLDGKPRQLHTKEAKEAIDYEVYPDYRTHYEPEKDSEVELVDCHYFRTSLLELDAPFVRGFDGRSDFVSLVCMEGSCTVGTDGSSAELKAGEALLLLSSEGEFRIEPSVRAKLLLAES
;
A
#
# COMPACT_ATOMS: atom_id res chain seq x y z
N MET A 1 13.43 -11.87 13.36
CA MET A 1 13.39 -11.57 11.91
C MET A 1 12.55 -12.62 11.20
N TYR A 2 11.55 -12.21 10.38
CA TYR A 2 10.59 -13.12 9.75
C TYR A 2 10.41 -12.82 8.27
N LYS A 3 10.46 -13.86 7.45
CA LYS A 3 10.13 -13.82 6.04
C LYS A 3 8.82 -14.60 5.81
N PHE A 4 7.94 -14.05 4.96
CA PHE A 4 6.61 -14.61 4.78
C PHE A 4 6.40 -15.13 3.36
N LYS A 5 5.46 -16.06 3.23
CA LYS A 5 4.97 -16.53 1.92
C LYS A 5 3.97 -15.50 1.39
N PRO A 6 4.21 -14.91 0.19
CA PRO A 6 3.25 -13.99 -0.41
C PRO A 6 1.91 -14.65 -0.69
N ILE A 7 0.82 -13.93 -0.47
CA ILE A 7 -0.54 -14.33 -0.84
C ILE A 7 -0.84 -13.70 -2.20
N LEU A 8 -0.89 -14.55 -3.24
CA LEU A 8 -1.13 -14.08 -4.61
C LEU A 8 -2.62 -14.06 -4.91
N LYS A 9 -3.12 -12.95 -5.42
CA LYS A 9 -4.50 -12.75 -5.86
C LYS A 9 -4.53 -12.37 -7.34
N THR A 10 -5.30 -13.11 -8.14
CA THR A 10 -5.58 -12.75 -9.54
C THR A 10 -6.96 -12.12 -9.61
N LEU A 11 -7.02 -10.93 -10.18
CA LEU A 11 -8.20 -10.08 -10.23
C LEU A 11 -8.51 -9.68 -11.67
N ILE A 12 -9.71 -9.14 -11.93
CA ILE A 12 -10.14 -8.77 -13.30
C ILE A 12 -9.27 -7.69 -13.95
N TRP A 13 -8.51 -6.94 -13.16
CA TRP A 13 -7.68 -5.84 -13.61
C TRP A 13 -6.17 -6.15 -13.55
N GLY A 14 -5.74 -7.26 -12.92
CA GLY A 14 -4.33 -7.62 -12.78
C GLY A 14 -4.08 -8.54 -11.60
N THR A 15 -2.99 -8.31 -10.88
CA THR A 15 -2.58 -9.15 -9.74
C THR A 15 -2.20 -8.32 -8.53
N GLU A 16 -2.46 -8.88 -7.34
CA GLU A 16 -1.89 -8.42 -6.08
C GLU A 16 -1.01 -9.52 -5.47
N SER A 17 0.11 -9.12 -4.92
CA SER A 17 0.96 -9.96 -4.07
C SER A 17 0.97 -9.35 -2.68
N TRP A 18 0.25 -9.93 -1.73
CA TRP A 18 0.26 -9.49 -0.34
C TRP A 18 1.47 -10.08 0.34
N VAL A 19 2.49 -9.27 0.54
CA VAL A 19 3.79 -9.72 1.07
C VAL A 19 3.84 -9.67 2.60
N LEU A 20 3.00 -8.86 3.23
CA LEU A 20 2.83 -8.80 4.67
C LEU A 20 1.39 -8.43 5.00
N SER A 21 0.67 -9.31 5.70
CA SER A 21 -0.76 -9.16 6.01
C SER A 21 -1.11 -9.72 7.37
N GLY A 22 -1.65 -8.85 8.24
CA GLY A 22 -2.33 -9.23 9.47
C GLY A 22 -3.86 -9.30 9.33
N VAL A 23 -4.41 -9.16 8.11
CA VAL A 23 -5.86 -9.14 7.87
C VAL A 23 -6.47 -10.50 8.26
N PRO A 24 -7.50 -10.54 9.14
CA PRO A 24 -8.14 -11.79 9.58
C PRO A 24 -8.60 -12.66 8.40
N GLY A 25 -8.22 -13.93 8.43
CA GLY A 25 -8.49 -14.91 7.37
C GLY A 25 -7.60 -14.79 6.11
N SER A 26 -6.67 -13.83 6.12
CA SER A 26 -5.65 -13.62 5.07
C SER A 26 -4.30 -13.26 5.70
N GLU A 27 -3.98 -13.83 6.84
CA GLU A 27 -2.72 -13.60 7.54
C GLU A 27 -1.55 -14.20 6.77
N SER A 28 -0.45 -13.48 6.70
CA SER A 28 0.80 -13.99 6.16
C SER A 28 1.36 -15.13 7.00
N VAL A 29 1.92 -16.14 6.34
CA VAL A 29 2.52 -17.33 6.98
C VAL A 29 4.04 -17.28 6.85
N VAL A 30 4.74 -17.48 7.96
CA VAL A 30 6.21 -17.54 8.00
C VAL A 30 6.71 -18.64 7.07
N SER A 31 7.61 -18.28 6.14
CA SER A 31 8.06 -19.17 5.07
C SER A 31 9.27 -20.03 5.46
N GLU A 32 10.10 -19.55 6.40
CA GLU A 32 11.36 -20.21 6.78
C GLU A 32 11.73 -19.94 8.24
N GLY A 33 12.77 -20.65 8.72
CA GLY A 33 13.25 -20.51 10.09
C GLY A 33 12.47 -21.34 11.12
N PRO A 34 12.75 -21.12 12.43
CA PRO A 34 12.14 -21.93 13.52
C PRO A 34 10.62 -21.81 13.62
N ASP A 35 10.09 -20.65 13.25
CA ASP A 35 8.65 -20.34 13.31
C ASP A 35 7.91 -20.64 11.99
N LYS A 36 8.54 -21.34 11.06
CA LYS A 36 7.93 -21.72 9.76
C LYS A 36 6.54 -22.35 9.94
N GLY A 37 5.55 -21.81 9.24
CA GLY A 37 4.17 -22.25 9.27
C GLY A 37 3.29 -21.52 10.28
N ARG A 38 3.86 -20.74 11.19
CA ARG A 38 3.08 -19.83 12.06
C ARG A 38 2.58 -18.62 11.27
N THR A 39 1.48 -18.06 11.69
CA THR A 39 0.94 -16.82 11.08
C THR A 39 1.67 -15.58 11.60
N LEU A 40 1.53 -14.46 10.88
CA LEU A 40 2.03 -13.17 11.35
C LEU A 40 1.45 -12.81 12.72
N THR A 41 0.17 -13.08 12.92
CA THR A 41 -0.50 -12.85 14.21
C THR A 41 -0.01 -13.77 15.33
N ASP A 42 0.53 -14.95 15.03
CA ASP A 42 1.17 -15.83 16.02
C ASP A 42 2.54 -15.32 16.47
N VAL A 43 3.27 -14.60 15.61
CA VAL A 43 4.66 -14.15 15.91
C VAL A 43 4.74 -12.70 16.34
N TYR A 44 3.80 -11.87 15.94
CA TYR A 44 3.73 -10.45 16.34
C TYR A 44 2.64 -10.19 17.38
N GLY A 45 1.46 -10.76 17.17
CA GLY A 45 0.25 -10.50 17.94
C GLY A 45 -0.96 -10.21 17.05
N PRO A 46 -2.19 -10.18 17.61
CA PRO A 46 -3.42 -10.13 16.83
C PRO A 46 -3.63 -8.83 16.05
N ASP A 47 -2.99 -7.74 16.48
CA ASP A 47 -3.26 -6.39 15.99
C ASP A 47 -2.08 -5.85 15.15
N PHE A 48 -1.56 -6.66 14.22
CA PHE A 48 -0.54 -6.17 13.29
C PHE A 48 -1.11 -5.05 12.43
N PRO A 49 -0.54 -3.83 12.46
CA PRO A 49 -1.22 -2.63 12.00
C PRO A 49 -1.21 -2.43 10.49
N LEU A 50 -0.37 -3.16 9.74
CA LEU A 50 -0.14 -2.91 8.31
C LEU A 50 -0.59 -4.06 7.42
N LEU A 51 -0.95 -3.70 6.19
CA LEU A 51 -1.03 -4.60 5.04
C LEU A 51 -0.15 -4.01 3.93
N ILE A 52 0.79 -4.82 3.42
CA ILE A 52 1.74 -4.42 2.39
C ILE A 52 1.57 -5.29 1.15
N LYS A 53 1.44 -4.65 -0.01
CA LYS A 53 1.16 -5.32 -1.28
C LYS A 53 2.06 -4.80 -2.40
N PHE A 54 2.30 -5.67 -3.38
CA PHE A 54 2.65 -5.26 -4.74
C PHE A 54 1.41 -5.39 -5.62
N ILE A 55 1.15 -4.40 -6.45
CA ILE A 55 0.02 -4.34 -7.37
C ILE A 55 0.55 -4.19 -8.79
N ASP A 56 0.16 -5.10 -9.70
CA ASP A 56 0.44 -5.01 -11.13
C ASP A 56 -0.89 -4.83 -11.87
N ALA A 57 -1.18 -3.60 -12.29
CA ALA A 57 -2.43 -3.20 -12.92
C ALA A 57 -2.32 -3.33 -14.45
N ARG A 58 -2.91 -4.38 -15.02
CA ARG A 58 -3.02 -4.57 -16.48
C ARG A 58 -4.24 -3.88 -17.09
N ARG A 59 -5.19 -3.49 -16.26
CA ARG A 59 -6.39 -2.70 -16.59
C ARG A 59 -6.66 -1.76 -15.44
N ASP A 60 -7.47 -0.74 -15.67
CA ASP A 60 -7.85 0.20 -14.62
C ASP A 60 -8.54 -0.52 -13.46
N LEU A 61 -8.16 -0.23 -12.23
CA LEU A 61 -8.88 -0.60 -11.04
C LEU A 61 -10.18 0.22 -10.96
N SER A 62 -11.15 -0.25 -10.18
CA SER A 62 -12.35 0.54 -9.90
C SER A 62 -12.00 1.86 -9.22
N ILE A 63 -12.78 2.89 -9.51
CA ILE A 63 -12.76 4.13 -8.72
C ILE A 63 -13.38 3.81 -7.36
N GLN A 64 -12.68 4.16 -6.31
CA GLN A 64 -12.99 3.75 -4.94
C GLN A 64 -12.60 4.80 -3.90
N VAL A 65 -13.12 4.63 -2.70
CA VAL A 65 -12.75 5.37 -1.51
C VAL A 65 -12.74 4.43 -0.32
N HIS A 66 -11.91 4.74 0.67
CA HIS A 66 -11.85 3.98 1.91
C HIS A 66 -12.37 4.82 3.08
N PRO A 67 -13.15 4.21 4.00
CA PRO A 67 -13.62 4.89 5.20
C PRO A 67 -12.48 5.18 6.17
N GLY A 68 -12.60 6.28 6.92
CA GLY A 68 -11.75 6.54 8.08
C GLY A 68 -12.06 5.62 9.26
N GLU A 69 -11.22 5.67 10.28
CA GLU A 69 -11.26 4.75 11.43
C GLU A 69 -12.65 4.70 12.09
N GLU A 70 -13.23 5.85 12.43
CA GLU A 70 -14.54 5.92 13.10
C GLU A 70 -15.66 5.26 12.27
N LEU A 71 -15.70 5.55 10.96
CA LEU A 71 -16.72 5.03 10.07
C LEU A 71 -16.56 3.52 9.83
N ALA A 72 -15.31 3.06 9.68
CA ALA A 72 -14.96 1.66 9.50
C ALA A 72 -15.31 0.84 10.76
N GLN A 73 -14.97 1.32 11.94
CA GLN A 73 -15.35 0.69 13.20
C GLN A 73 -16.87 0.60 13.38
N LYS A 74 -17.57 1.71 13.14
CA LYS A 74 -19.05 1.78 13.29
C LYS A 74 -19.79 0.83 12.36
N ARG A 75 -19.32 0.65 11.10
CA ARG A 75 -20.06 -0.09 10.08
C ARG A 75 -19.58 -1.52 9.89
N HIS A 76 -18.30 -1.77 10.12
CA HIS A 76 -17.66 -3.02 9.72
C HIS A 76 -16.87 -3.67 10.84
N SER A 77 -16.72 -3.01 12.00
CA SER A 77 -15.88 -3.49 13.12
C SER A 77 -14.44 -3.80 12.67
N CYS A 78 -13.89 -2.96 11.81
CA CYS A 78 -12.54 -3.07 11.29
C CYS A 78 -11.83 -1.71 11.30
N HIS A 79 -10.54 -1.70 11.02
CA HIS A 79 -9.76 -0.48 10.86
C HIS A 79 -10.18 0.31 9.62
N GLY A 80 -9.95 1.63 9.65
CA GLY A 80 -9.95 2.48 8.49
C GLY A 80 -8.87 2.07 7.49
N LYS A 81 -8.80 2.75 6.34
CA LYS A 81 -7.81 2.41 5.33
C LYS A 81 -7.18 3.69 4.76
N THR A 82 -6.16 4.16 5.46
CA THR A 82 -5.20 5.14 4.96
C THR A 82 -4.06 4.37 4.32
N GLU A 83 -3.57 4.83 3.17
CA GLU A 83 -2.56 4.13 2.39
C GLU A 83 -1.59 5.10 1.72
N MET A 84 -0.47 4.56 1.26
CA MET A 84 0.45 5.23 0.36
C MET A 84 0.86 4.31 -0.79
N TRP A 85 1.16 4.90 -1.94
CA TRP A 85 1.67 4.22 -3.11
C TRP A 85 3.06 4.72 -3.47
N TYR A 86 3.95 3.78 -3.79
CA TYR A 86 5.22 4.04 -4.46
C TYR A 86 5.17 3.38 -5.85
N VAL A 87 5.30 4.16 -6.89
CA VAL A 87 5.28 3.65 -8.28
C VAL A 87 6.63 3.00 -8.60
N ILE A 88 6.65 1.67 -8.69
CA ILE A 88 7.86 0.90 -9.01
C ILE A 88 8.15 0.97 -10.52
N ARG A 89 7.08 0.89 -11.34
CA ARG A 89 7.15 0.95 -12.80
C ARG A 89 5.86 1.51 -13.37
N ALA A 90 5.97 2.33 -14.38
CA ALA A 90 4.85 2.83 -15.15
C ALA A 90 5.08 2.60 -16.64
N GLU A 91 4.09 2.07 -17.34
CA GLU A 91 4.11 2.02 -18.81
C GLU A 91 3.92 3.43 -19.39
N LYS A 92 4.26 3.58 -20.67
CA LYS A 92 4.02 4.86 -21.36
C LYS A 92 2.53 5.23 -21.25
N ASP A 93 2.29 6.48 -20.89
CA ASP A 93 0.95 7.06 -20.72
C ASP A 93 0.13 6.46 -19.54
N ALA A 94 0.77 5.66 -18.66
CA ALA A 94 0.13 5.18 -17.43
C ALA A 94 -0.31 6.36 -16.56
N ARG A 95 -1.46 6.20 -15.93
CA ARG A 95 -2.08 7.23 -15.09
C ARG A 95 -2.69 6.61 -13.85
N LEU A 96 -2.83 7.41 -12.82
CA LEU A 96 -3.67 7.08 -11.67
C LEU A 96 -4.57 8.26 -11.32
N ILE A 97 -5.58 7.97 -10.52
CA ILE A 97 -6.51 8.96 -10.00
C ILE A 97 -6.24 9.15 -8.51
N SER A 98 -6.12 10.40 -8.08
CA SER A 98 -6.08 10.78 -6.66
C SER A 98 -6.81 12.10 -6.49
N GLY A 99 -7.98 12.05 -5.82
CA GLY A 99 -8.81 13.20 -5.49
C GLY A 99 -9.63 13.78 -6.64
N PHE A 100 -10.16 14.97 -6.40
CA PHE A 100 -10.99 15.72 -7.35
C PHE A 100 -10.19 16.78 -8.09
N SER A 101 -10.49 16.99 -9.38
CA SER A 101 -9.95 18.07 -10.22
C SER A 101 -10.67 19.39 -10.04
N ARG A 102 -11.90 19.35 -9.51
CA ARG A 102 -12.71 20.51 -9.16
C ARG A 102 -13.62 20.19 -7.97
N ARG A 103 -13.97 21.20 -7.21
CA ARG A 103 -14.89 21.07 -6.08
C ARG A 103 -16.26 20.60 -6.54
N ILE A 104 -16.82 19.63 -5.82
CA ILE A 104 -18.20 19.17 -5.94
C ILE A 104 -18.76 18.98 -4.52
N ASP A 105 -20.07 18.97 -4.41
CA ASP A 105 -20.80 18.63 -3.19
C ASP A 105 -21.34 17.19 -3.24
N PRO A 106 -21.83 16.65 -2.11
CA PRO A 106 -22.38 15.31 -2.05
C PRO A 106 -23.60 15.06 -2.98
N GLU A 107 -24.39 16.07 -3.30
CA GLU A 107 -25.53 15.98 -4.21
C GLU A 107 -25.04 15.89 -5.66
N GLN A 108 -24.05 16.68 -6.02
CA GLN A 108 -23.40 16.62 -7.33
C GLN A 108 -22.69 15.27 -7.53
N TYR A 109 -22.08 14.72 -6.48
CA TYR A 109 -21.49 13.38 -6.52
C TYR A 109 -22.54 12.33 -6.90
N GLU A 110 -23.70 12.29 -6.22
CA GLU A 110 -24.77 11.33 -6.51
C GLU A 110 -25.27 11.44 -7.95
N GLU A 111 -25.45 12.66 -8.45
CA GLU A 111 -25.89 12.90 -9.82
C GLU A 111 -24.85 12.44 -10.85
N LEU A 112 -23.56 12.73 -10.64
CA LEU A 112 -22.48 12.31 -11.51
C LEU A 112 -22.32 10.77 -11.54
N VAL A 113 -22.45 10.11 -10.39
CA VAL A 113 -22.44 8.64 -10.32
C VAL A 113 -23.64 8.06 -11.06
N ARG A 114 -24.85 8.60 -10.86
CA ARG A 114 -26.07 8.16 -11.52
C ARG A 114 -26.02 8.27 -13.06
N ARG A 115 -25.21 9.23 -13.56
CA ARG A 115 -24.99 9.45 -15.01
C ARG A 115 -23.78 8.76 -15.58
N ASP A 116 -23.03 7.98 -14.79
CA ASP A 116 -21.74 7.43 -15.18
C ASP A 116 -20.68 8.51 -15.55
N GLU A 117 -20.81 9.73 -15.00
CA GLU A 117 -19.98 10.89 -15.33
C GLU A 117 -18.94 11.22 -14.25
N ILE A 118 -18.85 10.44 -13.16
CA ILE A 118 -17.98 10.74 -12.02
C ILE A 118 -16.50 10.92 -12.42
N VAL A 119 -16.04 10.21 -13.43
CA VAL A 119 -14.65 10.31 -13.94
C VAL A 119 -14.30 11.72 -14.40
N SER A 120 -15.28 12.50 -14.90
CA SER A 120 -15.08 13.85 -15.45
C SER A 120 -14.62 14.90 -14.43
N VAL A 121 -14.76 14.59 -13.14
CA VAL A 121 -14.42 15.50 -12.03
C VAL A 121 -13.25 15.02 -11.19
N LEU A 122 -12.63 13.88 -11.55
CA LEU A 122 -11.51 13.32 -10.82
C LEU A 122 -10.17 13.86 -11.35
N ALA A 123 -9.21 13.98 -10.44
CA ALA A 123 -7.85 14.40 -10.77
C ALA A 123 -7.04 13.19 -11.24
N SER A 124 -6.68 13.20 -12.53
CA SER A 124 -5.89 12.15 -13.17
C SER A 124 -4.44 12.62 -13.35
N HIS A 125 -3.51 11.80 -12.86
CA HIS A 125 -2.08 12.11 -12.83
C HIS A 125 -1.32 11.14 -13.74
N SER A 126 -0.52 11.66 -14.67
CA SER A 126 0.50 10.84 -15.38
C SER A 126 1.55 10.44 -14.37
N VAL A 127 2.01 9.20 -14.40
CA VAL A 127 2.95 8.68 -13.41
C VAL A 127 4.21 8.13 -14.06
N ASN A 128 5.28 8.21 -13.28
CA ASN A 128 6.60 7.66 -13.60
C ASN A 128 7.08 6.81 -12.42
N GLU A 129 8.11 6.01 -12.65
CA GLU A 129 8.86 5.36 -11.58
C GLU A 129 9.32 6.38 -10.55
N GLY A 130 9.17 6.05 -9.27
CA GLY A 130 9.54 6.89 -8.14
C GLY A 130 8.44 7.85 -7.69
N ASP A 131 7.35 8.02 -8.43
CA ASP A 131 6.23 8.84 -7.95
C ASP A 131 5.61 8.24 -6.67
N VAL A 132 5.32 9.11 -5.71
CA VAL A 132 4.70 8.76 -4.42
C VAL A 132 3.38 9.49 -4.26
N PHE A 133 2.37 8.78 -3.76
CA PHE A 133 1.07 9.33 -3.42
C PHE A 133 0.65 8.90 -2.03
N PHE A 134 0.36 9.87 -1.17
CA PHE A 134 -0.30 9.64 0.10
C PHE A 134 -1.82 9.75 -0.08
N LEU A 135 -2.53 8.74 0.35
CA LEU A 135 -3.97 8.57 0.18
C LEU A 135 -4.63 8.42 1.57
N PRO A 136 -4.89 9.52 2.26
CA PRO A 136 -5.64 9.44 3.52
C PRO A 136 -7.03 8.85 3.24
N SER A 137 -7.60 8.19 4.22
CA SER A 137 -9.00 7.76 4.16
C SER A 137 -9.91 8.92 3.73
N GLY A 138 -10.92 8.64 2.91
CA GLY A 138 -11.77 9.66 2.28
C GLY A 138 -11.29 10.11 0.90
N ARG A 139 -10.02 9.88 0.51
CA ARG A 139 -9.51 10.22 -0.81
C ARG A 139 -10.07 9.28 -1.87
N VAL A 140 -10.79 9.84 -2.85
CA VAL A 140 -11.22 9.07 -4.04
C VAL A 140 -10.00 8.79 -4.90
N HIS A 141 -9.78 7.52 -5.29
CA HIS A 141 -8.60 7.12 -6.03
C HIS A 141 -8.87 5.92 -6.95
N ALA A 142 -7.96 5.69 -7.89
CA ALA A 142 -7.87 4.49 -8.70
C ALA A 142 -6.47 4.34 -9.31
N ILE A 143 -6.00 3.10 -9.43
CA ILE A 143 -4.78 2.78 -10.17
C ILE A 143 -5.17 2.49 -11.61
N GLY A 144 -4.55 3.18 -12.57
CA GLY A 144 -4.76 2.95 -13.99
C GLY A 144 -3.92 1.80 -14.53
N ALA A 145 -4.30 1.34 -15.71
CA ALA A 145 -3.56 0.30 -16.43
C ALA A 145 -2.10 0.71 -16.67
N GLY A 146 -1.18 -0.26 -16.62
CA GLY A 146 0.26 -0.07 -16.84
C GLY A 146 1.03 0.40 -15.61
N CYS A 147 0.38 0.55 -14.44
CA CYS A 147 1.04 0.86 -13.17
C CYS A 147 1.44 -0.43 -12.44
N CYS A 148 2.69 -0.47 -11.97
CA CYS A 148 3.16 -1.44 -10.98
C CYS A 148 3.65 -0.67 -9.77
N LEU A 149 3.09 -0.95 -8.59
CA LEU A 149 3.38 -0.17 -7.39
C LEU A 149 3.45 -1.02 -6.12
N ALA A 150 4.12 -0.50 -5.10
CA ALA A 150 4.02 -0.98 -3.73
C ALA A 150 2.98 -0.13 -3.00
N GLU A 151 2.07 -0.80 -2.29
CA GLU A 151 1.05 -0.19 -1.44
C GLU A 151 1.32 -0.56 0.01
N ILE A 152 1.46 0.46 0.87
CA ILE A 152 1.55 0.31 2.31
C ILE A 152 0.31 0.97 2.90
N GLN A 153 -0.44 0.23 3.73
CA GLN A 153 -1.74 0.65 4.25
C GLN A 153 -2.00 0.12 5.66
N GLN A 154 -3.00 0.70 6.33
CA GLN A 154 -3.56 0.09 7.54
C GLN A 154 -4.05 -1.34 7.24
N SER A 155 -4.05 -2.20 8.26
CA SER A 155 -4.48 -3.61 8.15
C SER A 155 -6.00 -3.72 7.98
N SER A 156 -6.48 -3.34 6.79
CA SER A 156 -7.89 -3.32 6.41
C SER A 156 -8.05 -3.64 4.93
N ASP A 157 -9.12 -4.37 4.57
CA ASP A 157 -9.45 -4.68 3.16
C ASP A 157 -10.80 -4.07 2.73
N ILE A 158 -11.29 -3.07 3.51
CA ILE A 158 -12.58 -2.42 3.23
C ILE A 158 -12.47 -1.46 2.05
N THR A 159 -13.38 -1.58 1.09
CA THR A 159 -13.42 -0.75 -0.12
C THR A 159 -14.85 -0.35 -0.46
N TYR A 160 -15.10 0.95 -0.58
CA TYR A 160 -16.33 1.47 -1.16
C TYR A 160 -16.11 1.77 -2.64
N ARG A 161 -16.58 0.86 -3.50
CA ARG A 161 -16.48 0.99 -4.95
C ARG A 161 -17.51 1.98 -5.45
N ILE A 162 -17.04 3.02 -6.14
CA ILE A 162 -17.85 4.12 -6.68
C ILE A 162 -18.25 3.83 -8.13
N TYR A 163 -17.28 3.42 -8.94
CA TYR A 163 -17.46 3.15 -10.37
C TYR A 163 -16.52 2.05 -10.85
N ASP A 164 -16.99 1.17 -11.72
CA ASP A 164 -16.23 0.03 -12.22
C ASP A 164 -16.32 -0.18 -13.73
N TYR A 165 -16.49 0.92 -14.46
CA TYR A 165 -16.51 0.93 -15.94
C TYR A 165 -17.58 0.00 -16.55
N ASN A 166 -18.66 -0.30 -15.84
CA ASN A 166 -19.74 -1.20 -16.22
C ASN A 166 -19.25 -2.58 -16.71
N ARG A 167 -18.08 -3.05 -16.24
CA ARG A 167 -17.49 -4.30 -16.66
C ARG A 167 -17.89 -5.48 -15.75
N PRO A 168 -17.91 -6.71 -16.30
CA PRO A 168 -18.19 -7.91 -15.51
C PRO A 168 -17.02 -8.24 -14.55
N GLY A 169 -17.35 -8.77 -13.37
CA GLY A 169 -16.42 -9.43 -12.46
C GLY A 169 -16.00 -10.82 -12.96
N LEU A 170 -15.26 -11.55 -12.13
CA LEU A 170 -14.81 -12.92 -12.43
C LEU A 170 -15.97 -13.91 -12.59
N ASP A 171 -17.11 -13.63 -11.95
CA ASP A 171 -18.34 -14.41 -12.03
C ASP A 171 -19.24 -14.03 -13.22
N GLY A 172 -18.79 -13.12 -14.08
CA GLY A 172 -19.53 -12.60 -15.22
C GLY A 172 -20.61 -11.56 -14.88
N LYS A 173 -20.75 -11.19 -13.60
CA LYS A 173 -21.71 -10.16 -13.15
C LYS A 173 -20.99 -8.85 -12.81
N PRO A 174 -21.62 -7.68 -12.93
CA PRO A 174 -21.07 -6.43 -12.43
C PRO A 174 -20.74 -6.54 -10.93
N ARG A 175 -19.57 -6.02 -10.53
CA ARG A 175 -19.23 -5.95 -9.11
C ARG A 175 -20.13 -4.94 -8.39
N GLN A 176 -20.45 -5.21 -7.14
CA GLN A 176 -21.26 -4.33 -6.31
C GLN A 176 -20.63 -2.94 -6.19
N LEU A 177 -21.43 -1.90 -6.36
CA LEU A 177 -21.08 -0.52 -6.06
C LEU A 177 -21.59 -0.14 -4.67
N HIS A 178 -20.88 0.74 -3.99
CA HIS A 178 -21.13 1.20 -2.62
C HIS A 178 -21.30 2.74 -2.62
N THR A 179 -22.11 3.24 -3.55
CA THR A 179 -22.20 4.68 -3.85
C THR A 179 -22.73 5.51 -2.68
N LYS A 180 -23.63 4.93 -1.87
CA LYS A 180 -24.17 5.59 -0.67
C LYS A 180 -23.16 5.63 0.46
N GLU A 181 -22.48 4.52 0.70
CA GLU A 181 -21.43 4.39 1.71
C GLU A 181 -20.24 5.30 1.37
N ALA A 182 -19.90 5.37 0.09
CA ALA A 182 -18.85 6.23 -0.42
C ALA A 182 -19.15 7.72 -0.19
N LYS A 183 -20.42 8.15 -0.43
CA LYS A 183 -20.85 9.54 -0.22
C LYS A 183 -20.47 10.08 1.17
N GLU A 184 -20.63 9.27 2.19
CA GLU A 184 -20.31 9.65 3.57
C GLU A 184 -18.81 9.57 3.91
N ALA A 185 -18.06 8.72 3.18
CA ALA A 185 -16.64 8.54 3.41
C ALA A 185 -15.77 9.57 2.68
N ILE A 186 -16.26 10.14 1.57
CA ILE A 186 -15.49 10.99 0.66
C ILE A 186 -15.08 12.31 1.31
N ASP A 187 -13.79 12.63 1.19
CA ASP A 187 -13.26 13.98 1.31
C ASP A 187 -13.45 14.72 -0.02
N TYR A 188 -14.36 15.70 -0.03
CA TYR A 188 -14.74 16.49 -1.21
C TYR A 188 -13.81 17.68 -1.47
N GLU A 189 -12.78 17.89 -0.64
CA GLU A 189 -11.83 18.98 -0.83
C GLU A 189 -10.93 18.74 -2.05
N VAL A 190 -10.54 19.85 -2.68
CA VAL A 190 -9.58 19.85 -3.78
C VAL A 190 -8.25 20.36 -3.27
N TYR A 191 -7.21 19.60 -3.48
CA TYR A 191 -5.86 19.92 -3.05
C TYR A 191 -5.03 20.44 -4.23
N PRO A 192 -4.10 21.37 -3.99
CA PRO A 192 -3.27 21.96 -5.05
C PRO A 192 -2.32 20.93 -5.66
N ASP A 193 -1.92 19.93 -4.88
CA ASP A 193 -1.12 18.78 -5.29
C ASP A 193 -1.54 17.53 -4.53
N TYR A 194 -1.42 16.38 -5.19
CA TYR A 194 -1.75 15.07 -4.64
C TYR A 194 -0.53 14.15 -4.55
N ARG A 195 0.63 14.58 -5.10
CA ARG A 195 1.89 13.86 -4.97
C ARG A 195 2.59 14.19 -3.68
N THR A 196 3.31 13.22 -3.16
CA THR A 196 4.32 13.43 -2.13
C THR A 196 5.65 13.73 -2.83
N HIS A 197 6.22 14.89 -2.55
CA HIS A 197 7.53 15.27 -3.07
C HIS A 197 8.62 14.88 -2.09
N TYR A 198 9.71 14.33 -2.60
CA TYR A 198 10.89 13.98 -1.84
C TYR A 198 12.13 14.12 -2.73
N GLU A 199 13.29 14.28 -2.12
CA GLU A 199 14.58 14.31 -2.83
C GLU A 199 15.29 12.98 -2.56
N PRO A 200 15.48 12.13 -3.58
CA PRO A 200 16.16 10.85 -3.40
C PRO A 200 17.63 11.06 -3.03
N GLU A 201 18.11 10.33 -2.03
CA GLU A 201 19.50 10.32 -1.59
C GLU A 201 19.96 8.88 -1.46
N LYS A 202 21.13 8.56 -2.08
CA LYS A 202 21.71 7.22 -2.01
C LYS A 202 22.31 6.93 -0.66
N ASP A 203 22.23 5.67 -0.25
CA ASP A 203 22.78 5.14 0.99
C ASP A 203 22.28 5.87 2.24
N SER A 204 21.10 6.49 2.13
CA SER A 204 20.45 7.26 3.18
C SER A 204 18.97 6.87 3.30
N GLU A 205 18.39 7.02 4.48
CA GLU A 205 16.96 6.88 4.71
C GLU A 205 16.25 8.19 4.36
N VAL A 206 15.39 8.14 3.35
CA VAL A 206 14.61 9.29 2.86
C VAL A 206 13.15 9.09 3.23
N GLU A 207 12.63 9.94 4.13
CA GLU A 207 11.24 9.90 4.53
C GLU A 207 10.31 10.21 3.34
N LEU A 208 9.30 9.37 3.13
CA LEU A 208 8.27 9.57 2.11
C LEU A 208 6.94 10.00 2.72
N VAL A 209 6.49 9.30 3.75
CA VAL A 209 5.22 9.55 4.44
C VAL A 209 5.43 9.33 5.94
N ASP A 210 5.01 10.30 6.76
CA ASP A 210 4.83 10.14 8.20
C ASP A 210 3.40 10.57 8.56
N CYS A 211 2.59 9.62 9.05
CA CYS A 211 1.21 9.86 9.44
C CYS A 211 0.88 9.13 10.74
N HIS A 212 -0.33 9.33 11.24
CA HIS A 212 -0.77 8.71 12.50
C HIS A 212 -0.72 7.17 12.51
N TYR A 213 -0.78 6.54 11.35
CA TYR A 213 -0.93 5.08 11.22
C TYR A 213 0.35 4.37 10.81
N PHE A 214 1.26 5.04 10.12
CA PHE A 214 2.53 4.48 9.67
C PHE A 214 3.51 5.57 9.24
N ARG A 215 4.78 5.20 9.26
CA ARG A 215 5.86 5.94 8.62
C ARG A 215 6.48 5.06 7.54
N THR A 216 6.80 5.65 6.40
CA THR A 216 7.47 4.96 5.28
C THR A 216 8.64 5.77 4.79
N SER A 217 9.78 5.12 4.63
CA SER A 217 11.00 5.70 4.06
C SER A 217 11.51 4.90 2.88
N LEU A 218 12.21 5.56 1.97
CA LEU A 218 12.92 4.97 0.83
C LEU A 218 14.39 4.75 1.21
N LEU A 219 14.91 3.59 0.84
CA LEU A 219 16.34 3.27 0.87
C LEU A 219 16.79 2.88 -0.54
N GLU A 220 17.68 3.65 -1.14
CA GLU A 220 18.39 3.32 -2.39
C GLU A 220 19.85 3.04 -2.07
N LEU A 221 20.21 1.76 -1.98
CA LEU A 221 21.49 1.30 -1.44
C LEU A 221 22.42 0.76 -2.53
N ASP A 222 23.59 1.36 -2.65
CA ASP A 222 24.77 0.85 -3.38
C ASP A 222 25.87 0.39 -2.36
N ALA A 223 25.74 0.76 -1.08
CA ALA A 223 26.64 0.42 0.02
C ALA A 223 25.88 -0.13 1.25
N PRO A 224 26.59 -0.79 2.20
CA PRO A 224 25.96 -1.27 3.41
C PRO A 224 25.34 -0.15 4.24
N PHE A 225 24.14 -0.41 4.76
CA PHE A 225 23.37 0.50 5.60
C PHE A 225 23.09 -0.14 6.96
N VAL A 226 23.18 0.63 8.03
CA VAL A 226 22.96 0.15 9.41
C VAL A 226 21.93 1.05 10.07
N ARG A 227 20.96 0.44 10.74
CA ARG A 227 19.90 1.15 11.48
C ARG A 227 19.53 0.42 12.77
N GLY A 228 19.38 1.17 13.85
CA GLY A 228 18.74 0.72 15.08
C GLY A 228 17.26 1.06 15.13
N PHE A 229 16.53 0.49 16.08
CA PHE A 229 15.19 0.91 16.42
C PHE A 229 15.22 2.20 17.26
N ASP A 230 14.43 3.18 16.90
CA ASP A 230 14.36 4.50 17.57
C ASP A 230 13.35 4.54 18.74
N GLY A 231 12.72 3.41 19.03
CA GLY A 231 11.71 3.27 20.10
C GLY A 231 10.32 3.81 19.75
N ARG A 232 10.10 4.21 18.50
CA ARG A 232 8.76 4.65 18.05
C ARG A 232 7.90 3.50 17.59
N SER A 233 8.50 2.42 17.11
CA SER A 233 7.82 1.26 16.58
C SER A 233 8.39 -0.03 17.17
N ASP A 234 7.54 -1.02 17.36
CA ASP A 234 7.93 -2.37 17.79
C ASP A 234 8.43 -3.24 16.63
N PHE A 235 8.33 -2.77 15.41
CA PHE A 235 8.79 -3.48 14.22
C PHE A 235 9.27 -2.53 13.12
N VAL A 236 10.05 -3.09 12.21
CA VAL A 236 10.39 -2.52 10.90
C VAL A 236 10.07 -3.56 9.84
N SER A 237 9.33 -3.19 8.82
CA SER A 237 9.12 -4.00 7.63
C SER A 237 9.98 -3.47 6.49
N LEU A 238 10.87 -4.32 5.95
CA LEU A 238 11.66 -4.02 4.75
C LEU A 238 10.98 -4.65 3.55
N VAL A 239 10.66 -3.85 2.54
CA VAL A 239 9.98 -4.27 1.31
C VAL A 239 10.92 -4.04 0.13
N CYS A 240 11.43 -5.10 -0.47
CA CYS A 240 12.37 -4.98 -1.59
C CYS A 240 11.62 -4.77 -2.90
N MET A 241 11.83 -3.61 -3.52
CA MET A 241 11.22 -3.24 -4.79
C MET A 241 12.12 -3.58 -5.98
N GLU A 242 13.46 -3.46 -5.81
CA GLU A 242 14.43 -3.71 -6.87
C GLU A 242 15.72 -4.28 -6.29
N GLY A 243 16.36 -5.18 -7.05
CA GLY A 243 17.62 -5.80 -6.66
C GLY A 243 17.47 -6.85 -5.58
N SER A 244 18.51 -6.98 -4.75
CA SER A 244 18.55 -7.90 -3.61
C SER A 244 19.56 -7.44 -2.56
N CYS A 245 19.34 -7.85 -1.33
CA CYS A 245 20.26 -7.58 -0.21
C CYS A 245 20.26 -8.73 0.79
N THR A 246 21.26 -8.76 1.64
CA THR A 246 21.27 -9.55 2.87
C THR A 246 20.94 -8.63 4.03
N VAL A 247 19.96 -8.99 4.83
CA VAL A 247 19.61 -8.31 6.08
C VAL A 247 20.11 -9.15 7.25
N GLY A 248 20.92 -8.56 8.11
CA GLY A 248 21.52 -9.23 9.25
C GLY A 248 21.24 -8.50 10.56
N THR A 249 21.06 -9.26 11.64
CA THR A 249 21.08 -8.85 13.05
C THR A 249 22.15 -9.62 13.80
N ASP A 250 22.37 -9.36 15.09
CA ASP A 250 23.39 -10.08 15.88
C ASP A 250 23.23 -11.61 15.89
N GLY A 251 22.00 -12.11 15.69
CA GLY A 251 21.71 -13.56 15.81
C GLY A 251 21.27 -14.25 14.52
N SER A 252 20.98 -13.52 13.46
CA SER A 252 20.38 -14.10 12.25
C SER A 252 20.65 -13.25 11.00
N SER A 253 20.53 -13.89 9.83
CA SER A 253 20.56 -13.19 8.54
C SER A 253 19.59 -13.83 7.56
N ALA A 254 19.05 -13.01 6.65
CA ALA A 254 18.16 -13.48 5.58
C ALA A 254 18.44 -12.71 4.28
N GLU A 255 18.33 -13.41 3.16
CA GLU A 255 18.33 -12.78 1.84
C GLU A 255 16.93 -12.19 1.55
N LEU A 256 16.90 -10.97 1.02
CA LEU A 256 15.69 -10.26 0.61
C LEU A 256 15.82 -9.83 -0.86
N LYS A 257 14.86 -10.23 -1.69
CA LYS A 257 14.83 -10.00 -3.14
C LYS A 257 13.64 -9.16 -3.54
N ALA A 258 13.73 -8.54 -4.70
CA ALA A 258 12.60 -7.82 -5.29
C ALA A 258 11.29 -8.65 -5.28
N GLY A 259 10.22 -8.03 -4.79
CA GLY A 259 8.92 -8.68 -4.60
C GLY A 259 8.71 -9.37 -3.25
N GLU A 260 9.68 -9.29 -2.35
CA GLU A 260 9.60 -9.89 -1.01
C GLU A 260 9.56 -8.81 0.08
N ALA A 261 9.09 -9.20 1.26
CA ALA A 261 9.17 -8.39 2.49
C ALA A 261 9.77 -9.21 3.64
N LEU A 262 10.42 -8.49 4.56
CA LEU A 262 11.02 -9.01 5.77
C LEU A 262 10.53 -8.18 6.96
N LEU A 263 10.09 -8.84 8.03
CA LEU A 263 9.71 -8.20 9.29
C LEU A 263 10.82 -8.37 10.32
N LEU A 264 11.28 -7.26 10.87
CA LEU A 264 12.19 -7.18 12.00
C LEU A 264 11.41 -6.69 13.22
N LEU A 265 11.59 -7.34 14.38
CA LEU A 265 11.01 -6.88 15.63
C LEU A 265 12.04 -6.04 16.41
N SER A 266 11.58 -5.10 17.22
CA SER A 266 12.45 -4.21 18.01
C SER A 266 13.41 -4.98 18.96
N SER A 267 13.03 -6.19 19.37
CA SER A 267 13.89 -7.10 20.13
C SER A 267 15.15 -7.57 19.38
N GLU A 268 15.21 -7.39 18.07
CA GLU A 268 16.40 -7.72 17.25
C GLU A 268 17.52 -6.67 17.42
N GLY A 269 17.21 -5.48 17.95
CA GLY A 269 18.14 -4.39 18.13
C GLY A 269 18.54 -3.70 16.84
N GLU A 270 19.86 -3.62 16.58
CA GLU A 270 20.39 -3.06 15.33
C GLU A 270 20.34 -4.08 14.20
N PHE A 271 20.06 -3.61 12.98
CA PHE A 271 20.14 -4.42 11.77
C PHE A 271 20.99 -3.75 10.69
N ARG A 272 21.62 -4.60 9.87
CA ARG A 272 22.47 -4.21 8.76
C ARG A 272 21.89 -4.72 7.46
N ILE A 273 21.85 -3.87 6.44
CA ILE A 273 21.42 -4.21 5.07
C ILE A 273 22.64 -4.14 4.18
N GLU A 274 22.98 -5.25 3.52
CA GLU A 274 24.10 -5.35 2.58
C GLU A 274 23.54 -5.63 1.19
N PRO A 275 23.50 -4.62 0.28
CA PRO A 275 23.03 -4.85 -1.09
C PRO A 275 23.97 -5.79 -1.84
N SER A 276 23.45 -6.72 -2.66
CA SER A 276 24.27 -7.64 -3.47
C SER A 276 25.08 -6.89 -4.54
N VAL A 277 24.45 -5.92 -5.19
CA VAL A 277 25.04 -4.90 -6.07
C VAL A 277 24.37 -3.57 -5.75
N ARG A 278 23.05 -3.54 -5.85
CA ARG A 278 22.15 -2.46 -5.44
C ARG A 278 20.84 -3.02 -4.90
N ALA A 279 20.19 -2.28 -4.05
CA ALA A 279 18.85 -2.61 -3.58
C ALA A 279 18.01 -1.34 -3.40
N LYS A 280 16.76 -1.38 -3.82
CA LYS A 280 15.78 -0.32 -3.56
C LYS A 280 14.69 -0.90 -2.66
N LEU A 281 14.53 -0.32 -1.49
CA LEU A 281 13.65 -0.83 -0.44
C LEU A 281 12.71 0.28 0.03
N LEU A 282 11.49 -0.10 0.43
CA LEU A 282 10.70 0.69 1.37
C LEU A 282 10.91 0.12 2.78
N LEU A 283 11.04 1.01 3.73
CA LEU A 283 11.03 0.73 5.14
C LEU A 283 9.70 1.24 5.67
N ALA A 284 8.91 0.37 6.29
CA ALA A 284 7.61 0.71 6.86
C ALA A 284 7.54 0.31 8.32
N GLU A 285 7.02 1.21 9.15
CA GLU A 285 6.84 1.04 10.60
C GLU A 285 5.57 1.76 11.07
N SER A 286 5.06 1.41 12.25
CA SER A 286 3.85 1.98 12.84
C SER A 286 3.99 2.10 14.36
#